data_71258cea74df07424ff1b0278525fcb1
#
_entry.id   71258cea74df07424ff1b0278525fcb1
#
_cell.length_a   1.000
_cell.length_b   1.000
_cell.length_c   1.000
_cell.angle_alpha   90.00
_cell.angle_beta   90.00
_cell.angle_gamma   90.00
#
_symmetry.space_group_name_H-M   'P 1'
#
loop_
_entity.id
_entity.type
_entity.pdbx_description
1 polymer ?
#
loop_
_entity_poly.entity_id
_entity_poly.type
_entity_poly.pdbx_seq_one_letter_code
_entity_poly.pdbx_strand_id
1 'polypeptide(L)'
;MQIPQFRALFAATVLAFTGSATSGAAASADPALAAAVANSARSPAAVARDSVRHPVEELTFFGIKPTMSVVELWPGGGYWTDILGVYLAPHGTYTVVQPPSGNGEEDQQTQRLHARLAAEKDRFGHVNETTLGRGHFDIAPPGSADLVVTFRNLHNWMDGGYADEALAAIFKALKPGGILGMEEHRGRNDQPQDPKAKSGYVRQDYAIALAKKAGFEVVASSEMNANPRDTKDWPDGVWTLPPSLAEGDKDRAKSVAIGEADNFVIKFRKPQ
;
A
#
# COMPACT_ATOMS: atom_id res chain seq x y z
N MET A 1 29.26 -55.47 52.14
CA MET A 1 29.27 -55.54 50.67
C MET A 1 28.78 -54.15 50.18
N GLN A 2 29.74 -53.26 49.91
CA GLN A 2 29.48 -51.87 49.52
C GLN A 2 29.48 -51.76 48.01
N ILE A 3 28.41 -51.13 47.46
CA ILE A 3 28.23 -50.88 46.00
C ILE A 3 28.72 -49.43 45.74
N PRO A 4 29.67 -49.18 44.82
CA PRO A 4 30.10 -47.84 44.50
C PRO A 4 29.09 -47.16 43.54
N GLN A 5 28.70 -45.89 43.92
CA GLN A 5 27.90 -45.03 43.06
C GLN A 5 28.79 -44.34 42.05
N PHE A 6 28.57 -44.59 40.76
CA PHE A 6 29.16 -43.83 39.66
C PHE A 6 28.33 -42.54 39.45
N ARG A 7 28.94 -41.37 39.68
CA ARG A 7 28.40 -40.06 39.27
C ARG A 7 28.87 -39.77 37.86
N ALA A 8 27.95 -39.78 36.91
CA ALA A 8 28.19 -39.28 35.55
C ALA A 8 28.09 -37.75 35.54
N LEU A 9 29.20 -37.08 35.20
CA LEU A 9 29.21 -35.64 34.88
C LEU A 9 28.72 -35.47 33.42
N PHE A 10 27.55 -34.86 33.24
CA PHE A 10 27.15 -34.33 31.94
C PHE A 10 27.72 -32.92 31.77
N ALA A 11 28.67 -32.76 30.86
CA ALA A 11 29.13 -31.47 30.39
C ALA A 11 28.18 -30.97 29.33
N ALA A 12 27.40 -29.93 29.61
CA ALA A 12 26.55 -29.23 28.66
C ALA A 12 27.41 -28.23 27.89
N THR A 13 27.68 -28.51 26.62
CA THR A 13 28.32 -27.58 25.70
C THR A 13 27.26 -26.60 25.18
N VAL A 14 27.30 -25.35 25.65
CA VAL A 14 26.48 -24.27 25.12
C VAL A 14 27.14 -23.74 23.86
N LEU A 15 26.59 -24.07 22.71
CA LEU A 15 26.94 -23.42 21.45
C LEU A 15 26.27 -22.04 21.40
N ALA A 16 27.06 -20.98 21.59
CA ALA A 16 26.62 -19.61 21.36
C ALA A 16 26.55 -19.35 19.85
N PHE A 17 25.35 -19.31 19.30
CA PHE A 17 25.13 -18.80 17.96
C PHE A 17 25.24 -17.27 17.99
N THR A 18 26.39 -16.73 17.58
CA THR A 18 26.54 -15.31 17.26
C THR A 18 25.92 -15.06 15.89
N GLY A 19 24.64 -14.76 15.85
CA GLY A 19 23.97 -14.27 14.66
C GLY A 19 24.52 -12.89 14.30
N SER A 20 25.34 -12.79 13.26
CA SER A 20 25.73 -11.52 12.66
C SER A 20 24.47 -10.89 12.05
N ALA A 21 23.89 -9.89 12.74
CA ALA A 21 22.90 -9.01 12.16
C ALA A 21 23.61 -8.19 11.06
N THR A 22 23.44 -8.60 9.80
CA THR A 22 23.79 -7.75 8.67
C THR A 22 22.83 -6.56 8.71
N SER A 23 23.30 -5.43 9.23
CA SER A 23 22.66 -4.14 9.07
C SER A 23 22.63 -3.83 7.58
N GLY A 24 21.51 -4.14 6.92
CA GLY A 24 21.28 -3.70 5.56
C GLY A 24 21.31 -2.17 5.55
N ALA A 25 22.31 -1.59 4.90
CA ALA A 25 22.33 -0.15 4.67
C ALA A 25 21.00 0.23 4.00
N ALA A 26 20.27 1.16 4.61
CA ALA A 26 19.07 1.73 3.99
C ALA A 26 19.48 2.25 2.60
N ALA A 27 18.84 1.74 1.55
CA ALA A 27 19.11 2.21 0.20
C ALA A 27 18.87 3.73 0.20
N SER A 28 19.86 4.51 -0.25
CA SER A 28 19.68 5.96 -0.39
C SER A 28 18.53 6.22 -1.36
N ALA A 29 17.64 7.14 -1.00
CA ALA A 29 16.54 7.52 -1.86
C ALA A 29 17.05 7.99 -3.22
N ASP A 30 16.37 7.57 -4.29
CA ASP A 30 16.67 8.04 -5.65
C ASP A 30 16.45 9.56 -5.73
N PRO A 31 17.44 10.36 -6.12
CA PRO A 31 17.29 11.81 -6.26
C PRO A 31 16.16 12.22 -7.20
N ALA A 32 15.89 11.43 -8.25
CA ALA A 32 14.80 11.69 -9.18
C ALA A 32 13.44 11.49 -8.50
N LEU A 33 13.31 10.48 -7.60
CA LEU A 33 12.12 10.28 -6.81
C LEU A 33 11.89 11.43 -5.82
N ALA A 34 12.94 11.85 -5.12
CA ALA A 34 12.87 13.01 -4.22
C ALA A 34 12.45 14.29 -4.98
N ALA A 35 12.97 14.51 -6.19
CA ALA A 35 12.57 15.62 -7.05
C ALA A 35 11.09 15.53 -7.50
N ALA A 36 10.60 14.31 -7.82
CA ALA A 36 9.20 14.12 -8.18
C ALA A 36 8.25 14.41 -7.01
N VAL A 37 8.64 14.04 -5.79
CA VAL A 37 7.89 14.36 -4.55
C VAL A 37 7.91 15.88 -4.30
N ALA A 38 9.03 16.54 -4.52
CA ALA A 38 9.19 18.00 -4.35
C ALA A 38 8.60 18.83 -5.51
N ASN A 39 7.93 18.21 -6.48
CA ASN A 39 7.42 18.90 -7.67
C ASN A 39 6.39 19.98 -7.28
N SER A 40 6.66 21.22 -7.69
CA SER A 40 5.83 22.40 -7.38
C SER A 40 4.43 22.38 -8.01
N ALA A 41 4.17 21.49 -8.98
CA ALA A 41 2.84 21.30 -9.55
C ALA A 41 1.90 20.48 -8.65
N ARG A 42 2.41 19.87 -7.57
CA ARG A 42 1.59 19.19 -6.57
C ARG A 42 0.83 20.21 -5.73
N SER A 43 -0.42 19.92 -5.42
CA SER A 43 -1.23 20.84 -4.62
C SER A 43 -0.67 20.99 -3.20
N PRO A 44 -0.81 22.19 -2.57
CA PRO A 44 -0.41 22.39 -1.18
C PRO A 44 -1.06 21.39 -0.21
N ALA A 45 -2.32 20.98 -0.47
CA ALA A 45 -3.02 19.99 0.32
C ALA A 45 -2.41 18.59 0.20
N ALA A 46 -1.88 18.22 -0.98
CA ALA A 46 -1.14 16.96 -1.16
C ALA A 46 0.21 17.01 -0.44
N VAL A 47 0.97 18.10 -0.61
CA VAL A 47 2.29 18.28 0.02
C VAL A 47 2.19 18.26 1.55
N ALA A 48 1.16 18.87 2.13
CA ALA A 48 0.93 18.86 3.59
C ALA A 48 0.78 17.44 4.17
N ARG A 49 0.45 16.45 3.35
CA ARG A 49 0.29 15.05 3.77
C ARG A 49 1.57 14.22 3.64
N ASP A 50 2.64 14.76 3.06
CA ASP A 50 3.88 14.01 2.85
C ASP A 50 4.51 13.56 4.18
N SER A 51 4.36 14.38 5.23
CA SER A 51 4.87 14.07 6.58
C SER A 51 4.20 12.88 7.27
N VAL A 52 3.04 12.42 6.78
CA VAL A 52 2.30 11.27 7.32
C VAL A 52 2.18 10.13 6.32
N ARG A 53 2.54 10.36 5.06
CA ARG A 53 2.51 9.36 3.98
C ARG A 53 3.88 8.91 3.52
N HIS A 54 4.93 9.58 3.94
CA HIS A 54 6.34 9.23 3.68
C HIS A 54 6.60 8.77 2.23
N PRO A 55 6.24 9.58 1.19
CA PRO A 55 6.16 9.08 -0.18
C PRO A 55 7.51 8.61 -0.75
N VAL A 56 8.62 9.24 -0.37
CA VAL A 56 9.95 8.83 -0.80
C VAL A 56 10.31 7.47 -0.18
N GLU A 57 10.09 7.35 1.12
CA GLU A 57 10.41 6.16 1.91
C GLU A 57 9.55 4.98 1.47
N GLU A 58 8.26 5.19 1.24
CA GLU A 58 7.33 4.12 0.88
C GLU A 58 7.60 3.58 -0.52
N LEU A 59 7.76 4.44 -1.51
CA LEU A 59 8.10 4.02 -2.86
C LEU A 59 9.50 3.39 -2.94
N THR A 60 10.46 3.88 -2.15
CA THR A 60 11.79 3.24 -2.01
C THR A 60 11.68 1.86 -1.37
N PHE A 61 10.83 1.69 -0.34
CA PHE A 61 10.58 0.40 0.29
C PHE A 61 9.98 -0.60 -0.71
N PHE A 62 9.07 -0.18 -1.58
CA PHE A 62 8.55 -1.03 -2.66
C PHE A 62 9.63 -1.35 -3.72
N GLY A 63 10.68 -0.56 -3.79
CA GLY A 63 11.80 -0.76 -4.69
C GLY A 63 11.57 -0.18 -6.08
N ILE A 64 10.79 0.91 -6.19
CA ILE A 64 10.53 1.59 -7.45
C ILE A 64 11.82 2.04 -8.14
N LYS A 65 11.82 2.01 -9.47
CA LYS A 65 12.90 2.55 -10.33
C LYS A 65 12.29 3.31 -11.51
N PRO A 66 12.98 4.33 -12.05
CA PRO A 66 12.42 5.19 -13.10
C PRO A 66 12.17 4.47 -14.42
N THR A 67 12.72 3.27 -14.61
CA THR A 67 12.58 2.47 -15.83
C THR A 67 11.51 1.38 -15.74
N MET A 68 10.80 1.29 -14.61
CA MET A 68 9.80 0.24 -14.39
C MET A 68 8.50 0.49 -15.15
N SER A 69 7.78 -0.61 -15.42
CA SER A 69 6.36 -0.59 -15.74
C SER A 69 5.57 -0.65 -14.43
N VAL A 70 4.91 0.44 -14.07
CA VAL A 70 4.18 0.60 -12.81
C VAL A 70 2.68 0.74 -13.06
N VAL A 71 1.90 0.06 -12.24
CA VAL A 71 0.43 0.14 -12.24
C VAL A 71 -0.02 0.67 -10.88
N GLU A 72 -0.75 1.79 -10.86
CA GLU A 72 -1.38 2.35 -9.67
C GLU A 72 -2.87 2.02 -9.68
N LEU A 73 -3.36 1.41 -8.59
CA LEU A 73 -4.75 1.02 -8.47
C LEU A 73 -5.54 2.05 -7.67
N TRP A 74 -6.68 2.49 -8.24
CA TRP A 74 -7.64 3.38 -7.61
C TRP A 74 -7.00 4.61 -6.97
N PRO A 75 -6.42 5.51 -7.77
CA PRO A 75 -5.62 6.65 -7.31
C PRO A 75 -6.40 7.70 -6.50
N GLY A 76 -7.73 7.62 -6.47
CA GLY A 76 -8.58 8.63 -5.84
C GLY A 76 -8.33 10.03 -6.42
N GLY A 77 -7.99 10.99 -5.57
CA GLY A 77 -7.65 12.35 -6.01
C GLY A 77 -6.28 12.52 -6.67
N GLY A 78 -5.50 11.43 -6.85
CA GLY A 78 -4.24 11.43 -7.59
C GLY A 78 -3.02 11.87 -6.79
N TYR A 79 -2.99 11.68 -5.48
CA TYR A 79 -1.82 12.00 -4.66
C TYR A 79 -0.55 11.30 -5.14
N TRP A 80 -0.62 9.99 -5.34
CA TRP A 80 0.49 9.19 -5.85
C TRP A 80 0.71 9.37 -7.35
N THR A 81 -0.38 9.58 -8.10
CA THR A 81 -0.34 9.87 -9.54
C THR A 81 0.53 11.09 -9.86
N ASP A 82 0.45 12.14 -9.03
CA ASP A 82 1.26 13.36 -9.19
C ASP A 82 2.76 13.09 -9.04
N ILE A 83 3.14 12.10 -8.26
CA ILE A 83 4.53 11.69 -8.05
C ILE A 83 4.96 10.69 -9.13
N LEU A 84 4.20 9.62 -9.29
CA LEU A 84 4.51 8.51 -10.20
C LEU A 84 4.53 8.96 -11.67
N GLY A 85 3.58 9.80 -12.08
CA GLY A 85 3.52 10.33 -13.42
C GLY A 85 4.78 11.10 -13.80
N VAL A 86 5.30 11.94 -12.91
CA VAL A 86 6.53 12.71 -13.15
C VAL A 86 7.78 11.82 -13.07
N TYR A 87 7.82 10.92 -12.07
CA TYR A 87 9.00 10.06 -11.86
C TYR A 87 9.23 9.07 -13.00
N LEU A 88 8.17 8.51 -13.57
CA LEU A 88 8.24 7.48 -14.60
C LEU A 88 8.31 8.06 -16.04
N ALA A 89 7.89 9.30 -16.22
CA ALA A 89 7.78 9.93 -17.55
C ALA A 89 9.01 9.78 -18.44
N PRO A 90 10.26 9.92 -17.95
CA PRO A 90 11.43 9.88 -18.83
C PRO A 90 11.73 8.49 -19.40
N HIS A 91 11.47 7.41 -18.66
CA HIS A 91 12.02 6.08 -18.98
C HIS A 91 11.11 4.91 -18.63
N GLY A 92 10.03 5.12 -17.88
CA GLY A 92 9.11 4.08 -17.40
C GLY A 92 7.84 4.00 -18.23
N THR A 93 6.99 3.04 -17.83
CA THR A 93 5.60 2.96 -18.29
C THR A 93 4.71 3.11 -17.07
N TYR A 94 3.68 3.93 -17.19
CA TYR A 94 2.77 4.16 -16.08
C TYR A 94 1.31 3.94 -16.51
N THR A 95 0.61 3.13 -15.71
CA THR A 95 -0.81 2.84 -15.92
C THR A 95 -1.59 3.20 -14.65
N VAL A 96 -2.59 4.04 -14.80
CA VAL A 96 -3.58 4.37 -13.78
C VAL A 96 -4.80 3.48 -13.99
N VAL A 97 -5.20 2.78 -12.94
CA VAL A 97 -6.36 1.88 -12.96
C VAL A 97 -7.48 2.51 -12.16
N GLN A 98 -8.50 3.00 -12.83
CA GLN A 98 -9.65 3.67 -12.23
C GLN A 98 -10.69 2.65 -11.72
N PRO A 99 -11.55 3.01 -10.73
CA PRO A 99 -12.77 2.26 -10.48
C PRO A 99 -13.69 2.32 -11.71
N PRO A 100 -14.62 1.37 -11.88
CA PRO A 100 -15.66 1.47 -12.91
C PRO A 100 -16.48 2.74 -12.71
N SER A 101 -16.90 3.37 -13.80
CA SER A 101 -17.82 4.51 -13.73
C SER A 101 -19.11 4.12 -13.01
N GLY A 102 -19.53 4.91 -12.04
CA GLY A 102 -20.70 4.71 -11.21
C GLY A 102 -21.41 6.03 -10.90
N ASN A 103 -22.19 6.06 -9.84
CA ASN A 103 -22.86 7.25 -9.35
C ASN A 103 -22.40 7.55 -7.93
N GLY A 104 -21.82 8.73 -7.66
CA GLY A 104 -21.44 9.18 -6.33
C GLY A 104 -20.16 10.00 -6.27
N GLU A 105 -19.64 10.24 -5.06
CA GLU A 105 -18.43 11.05 -4.86
C GLU A 105 -17.16 10.39 -5.41
N GLU A 106 -17.03 9.08 -5.30
CA GLU A 106 -15.94 8.31 -5.91
C GLU A 106 -15.91 8.49 -7.42
N ASP A 107 -17.08 8.46 -8.07
CA ASP A 107 -17.20 8.71 -9.49
C ASP A 107 -16.75 10.13 -9.85
N GLN A 108 -17.10 11.13 -9.06
CA GLN A 108 -16.64 12.51 -9.25
C GLN A 108 -15.13 12.67 -9.13
N GLN A 109 -14.49 11.98 -8.18
CA GLN A 109 -13.03 12.00 -8.05
C GLN A 109 -12.35 11.35 -9.25
N THR A 110 -12.86 10.22 -9.70
CA THR A 110 -12.41 9.50 -10.90
C THR A 110 -12.52 10.37 -12.14
N GLN A 111 -13.68 11.00 -12.35
CA GLN A 111 -13.90 11.91 -13.47
C GLN A 111 -12.97 13.14 -13.44
N ARG A 112 -12.77 13.74 -12.25
CA ARG A 112 -11.83 14.87 -12.09
C ARG A 112 -10.39 14.46 -12.40
N LEU A 113 -9.97 13.29 -11.94
CA LEU A 113 -8.63 12.79 -12.25
C LEU A 113 -8.48 12.51 -13.74
N HIS A 114 -9.44 11.81 -14.37
CA HIS A 114 -9.45 11.56 -15.81
C HIS A 114 -9.37 12.88 -16.62
N ALA A 115 -10.21 13.86 -16.28
CA ALA A 115 -10.20 15.17 -16.92
C ALA A 115 -8.84 15.89 -16.75
N ARG A 116 -8.21 15.76 -15.56
CA ARG A 116 -6.88 16.33 -15.29
C ARG A 116 -5.79 15.63 -16.10
N LEU A 117 -5.78 14.30 -16.16
CA LEU A 117 -4.82 13.55 -16.97
C LEU A 117 -4.93 13.94 -18.46
N ALA A 118 -6.15 14.15 -18.96
CA ALA A 118 -6.38 14.60 -20.33
C ALA A 118 -5.96 16.06 -20.59
N ALA A 119 -6.09 16.94 -19.58
CA ALA A 119 -5.77 18.36 -19.70
C ALA A 119 -4.26 18.64 -19.57
N GLU A 120 -3.58 17.94 -18.68
CA GLU A 120 -2.15 18.15 -18.36
C GLU A 120 -1.25 17.19 -19.16
N LYS A 121 -1.39 17.18 -20.49
CA LYS A 121 -0.69 16.23 -21.38
C LYS A 121 0.83 16.30 -21.29
N ASP A 122 1.39 17.46 -21.00
CA ASP A 122 2.84 17.62 -20.80
C ASP A 122 3.36 16.81 -19.61
N ARG A 123 2.50 16.59 -18.61
CA ARG A 123 2.83 15.79 -17.42
C ARG A 123 2.38 14.33 -17.52
N PHE A 124 1.22 14.09 -18.14
CA PHE A 124 0.53 12.81 -18.08
C PHE A 124 0.20 12.20 -19.45
N GLY A 125 0.63 12.79 -20.54
CA GLY A 125 0.32 12.31 -21.90
C GLY A 125 0.87 10.91 -22.23
N HIS A 126 1.75 10.38 -21.37
CA HIS A 126 2.33 9.04 -21.45
C HIS A 126 1.63 8.03 -20.51
N VAL A 127 0.63 8.47 -19.74
CA VAL A 127 -0.09 7.64 -18.77
C VAL A 127 -1.17 6.83 -19.50
N ASN A 128 -1.18 5.51 -19.26
CA ASN A 128 -2.26 4.65 -19.72
C ASN A 128 -3.36 4.62 -18.67
N GLU A 129 -4.62 4.49 -19.10
CA GLU A 129 -5.76 4.33 -18.22
C GLU A 129 -6.47 3.01 -18.48
N THR A 130 -6.78 2.26 -17.42
CA THR A 130 -7.57 1.04 -17.42
C THR A 130 -8.55 1.02 -16.24
N THR A 131 -9.30 -0.06 -16.07
CA THR A 131 -10.34 -0.15 -15.03
C THR A 131 -10.20 -1.43 -14.22
N LEU A 132 -10.42 -1.34 -12.90
CA LEU A 132 -10.55 -2.48 -11.98
C LEU A 132 -11.88 -2.40 -11.24
N GLY A 133 -12.67 -3.46 -11.31
CA GLY A 133 -13.93 -3.62 -10.58
C GLY A 133 -14.73 -4.78 -11.13
N ARG A 134 -15.98 -4.95 -10.66
CA ARG A 134 -16.83 -6.05 -11.14
C ARG A 134 -16.95 -6.04 -12.67
N GLY A 135 -16.55 -7.15 -13.30
CA GLY A 135 -16.54 -7.31 -14.75
C GLY A 135 -15.34 -6.68 -15.47
N HIS A 136 -14.41 -6.04 -14.73
CA HIS A 136 -13.23 -5.37 -15.28
C HIS A 136 -11.99 -5.78 -14.48
N PHE A 137 -11.31 -6.85 -14.89
CA PHE A 137 -10.13 -7.39 -14.20
C PHE A 137 -8.88 -7.46 -15.10
N ASP A 138 -8.91 -6.86 -16.28
CA ASP A 138 -7.77 -6.75 -17.19
C ASP A 138 -7.06 -5.40 -16.97
N ILE A 139 -6.36 -5.26 -15.83
CA ILE A 139 -5.73 -4.01 -15.40
C ILE A 139 -4.47 -3.62 -16.19
N ALA A 140 -3.79 -4.61 -16.75
CA ALA A 140 -2.63 -4.46 -17.61
C ALA A 140 -2.41 -5.77 -18.38
N PRO A 141 -1.61 -5.79 -19.47
CA PRO A 141 -1.25 -7.03 -20.15
C PRO A 141 -0.62 -8.03 -19.17
N PRO A 142 -0.93 -9.34 -19.27
CA PRO A 142 -0.36 -10.34 -18.37
C PRO A 142 1.17 -10.32 -18.35
N GLY A 143 1.76 -10.33 -17.17
CA GLY A 143 3.23 -10.36 -16.99
C GLY A 143 3.96 -9.13 -17.52
N SER A 144 3.31 -7.96 -17.58
CA SER A 144 3.91 -6.72 -18.10
C SER A 144 4.40 -5.76 -17.01
N ALA A 145 3.83 -5.81 -15.80
CA ALA A 145 4.16 -4.88 -14.72
C ALA A 145 5.34 -5.37 -13.87
N ASP A 146 6.26 -4.45 -13.57
CA ASP A 146 7.34 -4.68 -12.60
C ASP A 146 6.85 -4.43 -11.17
N LEU A 147 5.97 -3.43 -11.01
CA LEU A 147 5.42 -2.99 -9.74
C LEU A 147 3.94 -2.65 -9.91
N VAL A 148 3.11 -3.19 -9.04
CA VAL A 148 1.72 -2.73 -8.83
C VAL A 148 1.64 -2.13 -7.45
N VAL A 149 1.03 -0.95 -7.32
CA VAL A 149 0.84 -0.27 -6.03
C VAL A 149 -0.64 -0.02 -5.75
N THR A 150 -1.00 -0.18 -4.50
CA THR A 150 -2.34 0.13 -3.99
C THR A 150 -2.25 0.78 -2.62
N PHE A 151 -2.98 1.87 -2.45
CA PHE A 151 -2.95 2.68 -1.24
C PHE A 151 -4.35 2.83 -0.68
N ARG A 152 -4.68 1.99 0.32
CA ARG A 152 -5.94 2.03 1.06
C ARG A 152 -7.17 1.75 0.18
N ASN A 153 -7.11 0.65 -0.58
CA ASN A 153 -8.20 0.23 -1.46
C ASN A 153 -8.72 -1.18 -1.18
N LEU A 154 -7.95 -2.02 -0.46
CA LEU A 154 -8.36 -3.40 -0.20
C LEU A 154 -9.71 -3.47 0.50
N HIS A 155 -9.97 -2.58 1.47
CA HIS A 155 -11.26 -2.50 2.17
C HIS A 155 -12.43 -2.23 1.21
N ASN A 156 -12.24 -1.41 0.16
CA ASN A 156 -13.26 -1.14 -0.85
C ASN A 156 -13.56 -2.39 -1.69
N TRP A 157 -12.52 -3.14 -2.08
CA TRP A 157 -12.71 -4.40 -2.82
C TRP A 157 -13.37 -5.48 -1.96
N MET A 158 -13.10 -5.49 -0.64
CA MET A 158 -13.76 -6.36 0.33
C MET A 158 -15.24 -6.00 0.48
N ASP A 159 -15.60 -4.72 0.62
CA ASP A 159 -17.01 -4.29 0.65
C ASP A 159 -17.72 -4.63 -0.66
N GLY A 160 -17.07 -4.40 -1.77
CA GLY A 160 -17.52 -4.80 -3.10
C GLY A 160 -17.63 -6.32 -3.29
N GLY A 161 -16.98 -7.14 -2.46
CA GLY A 161 -17.00 -8.61 -2.51
C GLY A 161 -16.26 -9.18 -3.73
N TYR A 162 -15.18 -8.53 -4.18
CA TYR A 162 -14.31 -8.98 -5.30
C TYR A 162 -12.81 -8.81 -4.99
N ALA A 163 -12.43 -8.80 -3.70
CA ALA A 163 -11.03 -8.66 -3.30
C ALA A 163 -10.15 -9.82 -3.82
N ASP A 164 -10.68 -11.03 -3.88
CA ASP A 164 -9.97 -12.20 -4.42
C ASP A 164 -9.68 -12.02 -5.92
N GLU A 165 -10.68 -11.58 -6.69
CA GLU A 165 -10.55 -11.32 -8.13
C GLU A 165 -9.59 -10.14 -8.41
N ALA A 166 -9.64 -9.09 -7.59
CA ALA A 166 -8.73 -7.97 -7.69
C ALA A 166 -7.27 -8.41 -7.46
N LEU A 167 -7.01 -9.19 -6.42
CA LEU A 167 -5.66 -9.73 -6.15
C LEU A 167 -5.19 -10.70 -7.23
N ALA A 168 -6.10 -11.51 -7.81
CA ALA A 168 -5.78 -12.37 -8.93
C ALA A 168 -5.43 -11.57 -10.20
N ALA A 169 -6.15 -10.46 -10.47
CA ALA A 169 -5.84 -9.54 -11.57
C ALA A 169 -4.47 -8.89 -11.41
N ILE A 170 -4.12 -8.45 -10.19
CA ILE A 170 -2.81 -7.92 -9.85
C ILE A 170 -1.73 -8.98 -10.09
N PHE A 171 -1.95 -10.20 -9.61
CA PHE A 171 -1.03 -11.30 -9.81
C PHE A 171 -0.82 -11.62 -11.30
N LYS A 172 -1.88 -11.61 -12.10
CA LYS A 172 -1.84 -11.81 -13.56
C LYS A 172 -1.01 -10.72 -14.25
N ALA A 173 -1.19 -9.45 -13.88
CA ALA A 173 -0.49 -8.31 -14.48
C ALA A 173 1.02 -8.28 -14.18
N LEU A 174 1.43 -8.74 -13.02
CA LEU A 174 2.83 -8.72 -12.59
C LEU A 174 3.69 -9.75 -13.35
N LYS A 175 4.91 -9.35 -13.68
CA LYS A 175 5.99 -10.26 -14.11
C LYS A 175 6.31 -11.28 -13.03
N PRO A 176 6.85 -12.48 -13.34
CA PRO A 176 7.54 -13.30 -12.35
C PRO A 176 8.60 -12.46 -11.61
N GLY A 177 8.64 -12.52 -10.27
CA GLY A 177 9.49 -11.67 -9.44
C GLY A 177 8.98 -10.24 -9.22
N GLY A 178 7.91 -9.82 -9.90
CA GLY A 178 7.30 -8.50 -9.77
C GLY A 178 6.70 -8.24 -8.38
N ILE A 179 6.57 -7.00 -8.02
CA ILE A 179 6.21 -6.54 -6.66
C ILE A 179 4.77 -5.99 -6.63
N LEU A 180 4.04 -6.39 -5.60
CA LEU A 180 2.85 -5.68 -5.13
C LEU A 180 3.21 -4.89 -3.87
N GLY A 181 3.15 -3.55 -3.96
CA GLY A 181 3.21 -2.64 -2.83
C GLY A 181 1.81 -2.33 -2.32
N MET A 182 1.54 -2.62 -1.05
CA MET A 182 0.23 -2.42 -0.44
C MET A 182 0.35 -1.59 0.84
N GLU A 183 -0.33 -0.45 0.87
CA GLU A 183 -0.69 0.26 2.10
C GLU A 183 -2.18 0.05 2.38
N GLU A 184 -2.53 -0.21 3.66
CA GLU A 184 -3.95 -0.33 4.04
C GLU A 184 -4.16 0.06 5.51
N HIS A 185 -5.36 0.54 5.83
CA HIS A 185 -5.78 0.89 7.18
C HIS A 185 -5.78 -0.31 8.10
N ARG A 186 -4.95 -0.25 9.15
CA ARG A 186 -4.71 -1.38 10.05
C ARG A 186 -5.85 -1.58 11.04
N GLY A 187 -6.55 -2.70 10.90
CA GLY A 187 -7.56 -3.17 11.84
C GLY A 187 -6.96 -3.71 13.15
N ARG A 188 -7.83 -3.86 14.15
CA ARG A 188 -7.50 -4.43 15.46
C ARG A 188 -7.31 -5.95 15.36
N ASN A 189 -6.26 -6.47 16.00
CA ASN A 189 -5.99 -7.92 16.00
C ASN A 189 -6.82 -8.70 17.04
N ASP A 190 -7.40 -8.00 18.01
CA ASP A 190 -8.24 -8.59 19.07
C ASP A 190 -9.73 -8.71 18.68
N GLN A 191 -10.06 -8.36 17.45
CA GLN A 191 -11.40 -8.46 16.88
C GLN A 191 -11.39 -9.35 15.63
N PRO A 192 -12.47 -10.12 15.35
CA PRO A 192 -12.61 -10.78 14.05
C PRO A 192 -12.61 -9.75 12.92
N GLN A 193 -12.03 -10.13 11.76
CA GLN A 193 -12.15 -9.30 10.58
C GLN A 193 -13.59 -9.27 10.07
N ASP A 194 -14.14 -8.06 9.89
CA ASP A 194 -15.36 -7.90 9.10
C ASP A 194 -15.06 -8.23 7.63
N PRO A 195 -15.72 -9.25 7.05
CA PRO A 195 -15.47 -9.65 5.66
C PRO A 195 -15.71 -8.52 4.65
N LYS A 196 -16.51 -7.52 5.01
CA LYS A 196 -16.79 -6.35 4.18
C LYS A 196 -15.97 -5.12 4.54
N ALA A 197 -15.16 -5.19 5.60
CA ALA A 197 -14.34 -4.07 6.09
C ALA A 197 -15.09 -2.73 6.13
N LYS A 198 -16.35 -2.73 6.57
CA LYS A 198 -17.24 -1.55 6.53
C LYS A 198 -16.70 -0.33 7.28
N SER A 199 -15.86 -0.53 8.27
CA SER A 199 -15.15 0.54 8.98
C SER A 199 -13.92 1.07 8.24
N GLY A 200 -13.58 0.52 7.08
CA GLY A 200 -12.36 0.79 6.35
C GLY A 200 -11.11 0.11 6.93
N TYR A 201 -11.19 -0.47 8.13
CA TYR A 201 -10.05 -1.15 8.76
C TYR A 201 -9.95 -2.61 8.31
N VAL A 202 -8.74 -3.01 7.92
CA VAL A 202 -8.40 -4.38 7.55
C VAL A 202 -7.30 -4.91 8.47
N ARG A 203 -7.48 -6.09 9.04
CA ARG A 203 -6.41 -6.75 9.80
C ARG A 203 -5.25 -7.08 8.87
N GLN A 204 -4.04 -6.80 9.32
CA GLN A 204 -2.83 -7.05 8.53
C GLN A 204 -2.65 -8.54 8.20
N ASP A 205 -2.92 -9.43 9.14
CA ASP A 205 -2.85 -10.89 8.92
C ASP A 205 -3.90 -11.37 7.90
N TYR A 206 -5.08 -10.75 7.88
CA TYR A 206 -6.13 -11.06 6.91
C TYR A 206 -5.72 -10.61 5.48
N ALA A 207 -5.18 -9.40 5.33
CA ALA A 207 -4.64 -8.91 4.06
C ALA A 207 -3.52 -9.83 3.53
N ILE A 208 -2.61 -10.28 4.43
CA ILE A 208 -1.56 -11.25 4.10
C ILE A 208 -2.17 -12.57 3.63
N ALA A 209 -3.21 -13.07 4.30
CA ALA A 209 -3.86 -14.32 3.94
C ALA A 209 -4.52 -14.24 2.55
N LEU A 210 -5.21 -13.13 2.24
CA LEU A 210 -5.80 -12.88 0.92
C LEU A 210 -4.72 -12.83 -0.18
N ALA A 211 -3.63 -12.09 0.05
CA ALA A 211 -2.53 -12.00 -0.91
C ALA A 211 -1.85 -13.37 -1.14
N LYS A 212 -1.62 -14.15 -0.07
CA LYS A 212 -1.09 -15.52 -0.18
C LYS A 212 -2.02 -16.45 -0.95
N LYS A 213 -3.34 -16.33 -0.75
CA LYS A 213 -4.34 -17.09 -1.51
C LYS A 213 -4.25 -16.82 -3.02
N ALA A 214 -3.93 -15.57 -3.40
CA ALA A 214 -3.70 -15.20 -4.80
C ALA A 214 -2.33 -15.64 -5.34
N GLY A 215 -1.45 -16.21 -4.51
CA GLY A 215 -0.13 -16.74 -4.89
C GLY A 215 1.06 -15.86 -4.51
N PHE A 216 0.84 -14.75 -3.83
CA PHE A 216 1.92 -13.85 -3.41
C PHE A 216 2.73 -14.38 -2.22
N GLU A 217 4.01 -14.02 -2.18
CA GLU A 217 4.88 -14.17 -1.02
C GLU A 217 5.09 -12.83 -0.33
N VAL A 218 5.10 -12.82 1.02
CA VAL A 218 5.48 -11.63 1.79
C VAL A 218 7.00 -11.48 1.72
N VAL A 219 7.48 -10.30 1.31
CA VAL A 219 8.91 -9.96 1.30
C VAL A 219 9.30 -9.19 2.55
N ALA A 220 8.53 -8.15 2.89
CA ALA A 220 8.78 -7.30 4.05
C ALA A 220 7.51 -6.55 4.44
N SER A 221 7.48 -6.05 5.68
CA SER A 221 6.50 -5.08 6.17
C SER A 221 7.21 -3.88 6.80
N SER A 222 6.53 -2.75 6.87
CA SER A 222 7.05 -1.53 7.49
C SER A 222 5.96 -0.84 8.32
N GLU A 223 6.41 -0.21 9.39
CA GLU A 223 5.58 0.58 10.30
C GLU A 223 5.70 2.09 10.01
N MET A 224 6.21 2.48 8.83
CA MET A 224 6.47 3.88 8.50
C MET A 224 5.21 4.76 8.55
N ASN A 225 4.04 4.19 8.23
CA ASN A 225 2.74 4.87 8.24
C ASN A 225 1.88 4.47 9.45
N ALA A 226 2.51 3.92 10.51
CA ALA A 226 1.80 3.56 11.72
C ALA A 226 1.39 4.81 12.54
N ASN A 227 0.15 4.81 13.03
CA ASN A 227 -0.34 5.84 13.94
C ASN A 227 -0.89 5.23 15.23
N PRO A 228 -0.08 5.12 16.30
CA PRO A 228 -0.51 4.52 17.56
C PRO A 228 -1.61 5.30 18.30
N ARG A 229 -1.92 6.54 17.88
CA ARG A 229 -3.02 7.34 18.44
C ARG A 229 -4.38 6.95 17.87
N ASP A 230 -4.41 6.20 16.77
CA ASP A 230 -5.63 5.69 16.17
C ASP A 230 -6.12 4.45 16.94
N THR A 231 -7.20 4.62 17.69
CA THR A 231 -7.80 3.55 18.52
C THR A 231 -8.71 2.59 17.74
N LYS A 232 -9.07 2.97 16.48
CA LYS A 232 -9.81 2.14 15.52
C LYS A 232 -11.24 1.78 15.93
N ASP A 233 -11.82 2.55 16.83
CA ASP A 233 -13.18 2.39 17.38
C ASP A 233 -14.07 3.61 17.10
N TRP A 234 -13.79 4.30 16.00
CA TRP A 234 -14.46 5.53 15.58
C TRP A 234 -15.87 5.22 15.01
N PRO A 235 -16.84 6.13 15.20
CA PRO A 235 -18.22 5.93 14.74
C PRO A 235 -18.34 5.64 13.24
N ASP A 236 -17.62 6.39 12.41
CA ASP A 236 -17.57 6.21 10.94
C ASP A 236 -16.27 5.52 10.48
N GLY A 237 -15.67 4.69 11.35
CA GLY A 237 -14.43 4.00 11.04
C GLY A 237 -13.30 4.97 10.68
N VAL A 238 -12.48 4.62 9.69
CA VAL A 238 -11.34 5.43 9.22
C VAL A 238 -11.75 6.82 8.76
N TRP A 239 -12.98 6.99 8.28
CA TRP A 239 -13.48 8.26 7.74
C TRP A 239 -13.79 9.30 8.81
N THR A 240 -13.89 8.93 10.09
CA THR A 240 -13.93 9.87 11.22
C THR A 240 -12.65 10.71 11.29
N LEU A 241 -11.51 10.15 10.86
CA LEU A 241 -10.19 10.79 10.90
C LEU A 241 -9.89 11.59 9.63
N PRO A 242 -8.85 12.47 9.65
CA PRO A 242 -8.38 13.13 8.44
C PRO A 242 -7.99 12.13 7.34
N PRO A 243 -8.16 12.48 6.07
CA PRO A 243 -8.63 13.77 5.56
C PRO A 243 -10.15 13.87 5.48
N SER A 244 -10.91 12.77 5.68
CA SER A 244 -12.36 12.73 5.45
C SER A 244 -13.14 13.57 6.46
N LEU A 245 -12.85 13.40 7.77
CA LEU A 245 -13.54 14.09 8.86
C LEU A 245 -15.07 14.00 8.71
N ALA A 246 -15.58 12.78 8.49
CA ALA A 246 -16.98 12.52 8.10
C ALA A 246 -18.01 13.03 9.10
N GLU A 247 -17.65 13.15 10.39
CA GLU A 247 -18.52 13.71 11.42
C GLU A 247 -18.60 15.26 11.40
N GLY A 248 -17.97 15.92 10.39
CA GLY A 248 -18.00 17.37 10.25
C GLY A 248 -17.34 18.09 11.43
N ASP A 249 -18.09 18.95 12.12
CA ASP A 249 -17.58 19.72 13.26
C ASP A 249 -17.61 18.97 14.59
N LYS A 250 -18.31 17.81 14.65
CA LYS A 250 -18.38 16.99 15.86
C LYS A 250 -17.01 16.41 16.17
N ASP A 251 -16.49 16.71 17.34
CA ASP A 251 -15.18 16.25 17.82
C ASP A 251 -14.00 16.50 16.86
N ARG A 252 -14.17 17.43 15.88
CA ARG A 252 -13.20 17.72 14.82
C ARG A 252 -11.79 17.97 15.37
N ALA A 253 -11.66 18.77 16.42
CA ALA A 253 -10.36 19.06 17.03
C ALA A 253 -9.66 17.79 17.53
N LYS A 254 -10.42 16.84 18.12
CA LYS A 254 -9.92 15.55 18.57
C LYS A 254 -9.47 14.71 17.39
N SER A 255 -10.31 14.57 16.36
CA SER A 255 -9.97 13.79 15.15
C SER A 255 -8.73 14.34 14.44
N VAL A 256 -8.61 15.67 14.32
CA VAL A 256 -7.42 16.32 13.75
C VAL A 256 -6.16 16.06 14.61
N ALA A 257 -6.29 16.08 15.95
CA ALA A 257 -5.18 15.82 16.85
C ALA A 257 -4.68 14.35 16.77
N ILE A 258 -5.55 13.40 16.45
CA ILE A 258 -5.19 12.00 16.17
C ILE A 258 -4.36 11.93 14.87
N GLY A 259 -4.80 12.62 13.82
CA GLY A 259 -4.20 12.54 12.48
C GLY A 259 -4.86 11.49 11.59
N GLU A 260 -4.20 11.12 10.48
CA GLU A 260 -4.70 10.05 9.59
C GLU A 260 -4.72 8.70 10.30
N ALA A 261 -5.54 7.76 9.81
CA ALA A 261 -5.66 6.41 10.35
C ALA A 261 -4.33 5.66 10.37
N ASP A 262 -4.21 4.71 11.29
CA ASP A 262 -3.07 3.78 11.36
C ASP A 262 -3.04 2.89 10.12
N ASN A 263 -1.89 2.82 9.44
CA ASN A 263 -1.70 2.02 8.25
C ASN A 263 -0.56 1.01 8.42
N PHE A 264 -0.72 -0.15 7.80
CA PHE A 264 0.39 -1.05 7.53
C PHE A 264 0.88 -0.88 6.09
N VAL A 265 2.17 -1.11 5.88
CA VAL A 265 2.79 -1.13 4.55
C VAL A 265 3.44 -2.49 4.35
N ILE A 266 3.06 -3.21 3.29
CA ILE A 266 3.57 -4.54 2.99
C ILE A 266 4.06 -4.60 1.54
N LYS A 267 5.22 -5.20 1.38
CA LYS A 267 5.81 -5.56 0.11
C LYS A 267 5.60 -7.05 -0.13
N PHE A 268 4.84 -7.38 -1.17
CA PHE A 268 4.66 -8.75 -1.64
C PHE A 268 5.41 -8.96 -2.95
N ARG A 269 5.70 -10.22 -3.27
CA ARG A 269 6.32 -10.61 -4.52
C ARG A 269 5.52 -11.73 -5.19
N LYS A 270 5.34 -11.63 -6.50
CA LYS A 270 4.95 -12.77 -7.32
C LYS A 270 6.17 -13.69 -7.45
N PRO A 271 6.09 -14.99 -7.12
CA PRO A 271 7.19 -15.95 -7.30
C PRO A 271 7.75 -15.95 -8.73
N GLN A 272 9.01 -16.47 -8.86
CA GLN A 272 9.68 -16.63 -10.16
C GLN A 272 8.98 -17.65 -11.02
#